data_85264a57b99fd9180c7c5a4335dd2e3f
#
_entry.id   85264a57b99fd9180c7c5a4335dd2e3f
#
_cell.length_a   1.000
_cell.length_b   1.000
_cell.length_c   1.000
_cell.angle_alpha   90.00
_cell.angle_beta   90.00
_cell.angle_gamma   90.00
#
_symmetry.space_group_name_H-M   'P 1'
#
loop_
_entity.id
_entity.type
_entity.pdbx_description
1 polymer ?
#
loop_
_entity_poly.entity_id
_entity_poly.type
_entity_poly.pdbx_seq_one_letter_code
_entity_poly.pdbx_strand_id
1 'polypeptide(L)'
;PRAYGLKVEGDSNDPRIRNGEIVIVDPDRAPDSGKFVVAKRHSDAKVTLKMIQYNEGEPFLKPGNPDWPEPIIKIDGGWSICGVVIGKYDPM
;
A
#
# COMPACT_ATOMS: atom_id res chain seq x y z
N PRO A 1 20.93 -0.94 0.47
CA PRO A 1 19.49 -0.93 0.63
C PRO A 1 18.81 0.05 -0.32
N ARG A 2 17.75 -0.40 -0.94
CA ARG A 2 16.98 0.40 -1.88
C ARG A 2 15.73 1.03 -1.25
N ALA A 3 15.58 0.89 0.07
CA ALA A 3 14.44 1.44 0.77
C ALA A 3 14.38 2.97 0.66
N TYR A 4 13.19 3.50 0.54
CA TYR A 4 12.96 4.93 0.41
C TYR A 4 11.76 5.38 1.23
N GLY A 5 11.70 6.69 1.49
CA GLY A 5 10.56 7.30 2.20
C GLY A 5 9.50 7.79 1.23
N LEU A 6 8.25 7.61 1.61
CA LEU A 6 7.11 8.10 0.84
C LEU A 6 6.16 8.83 1.79
N LYS A 7 5.85 10.09 1.47
CA LYS A 7 4.88 10.85 2.26
C LYS A 7 3.47 10.44 1.90
N VAL A 8 2.67 10.14 2.92
CA VAL A 8 1.30 9.67 2.75
C VAL A 8 0.35 10.84 2.59
N GLU A 9 -0.53 10.76 1.60
CA GLU A 9 -1.61 11.71 1.38
C GLU A 9 -2.96 11.00 1.50
N GLY A 10 -3.89 11.66 2.19
CA GLY A 10 -5.24 11.15 2.37
C GLY A 10 -5.39 10.19 3.54
N ASP A 11 -6.62 9.75 3.77
CA ASP A 11 -7.03 9.02 4.96
C ASP A 11 -7.46 7.58 4.69
N SER A 12 -7.18 7.05 3.50
CA SER A 12 -7.64 5.72 3.11
C SER A 12 -7.07 4.59 3.97
N ASN A 13 -5.98 4.86 4.70
CA ASN A 13 -5.35 3.87 5.57
C ASN A 13 -5.38 4.27 7.06
N ASP A 14 -6.10 5.35 7.39
CA ASP A 14 -6.27 5.81 8.76
C ASP A 14 -7.04 4.76 9.58
N PRO A 15 -6.73 4.51 10.82
CA PRO A 15 -5.72 5.16 11.66
C PRO A 15 -4.33 4.54 11.63
N ARG A 16 -4.14 3.44 10.93
CA ARG A 16 -2.85 2.72 10.93
C ARG A 16 -1.75 3.52 10.24
N ILE A 17 -2.08 4.16 9.13
CA ILE A 17 -1.17 5.07 8.44
C ILE A 17 -1.96 6.34 8.16
N ARG A 18 -1.47 7.46 8.69
CA ARG A 18 -2.19 8.74 8.65
C ARG A 18 -1.64 9.68 7.60
N ASN A 19 -2.50 10.57 7.13
CA ASN A 19 -2.09 11.65 6.24
C ASN A 19 -0.91 12.42 6.84
N GLY A 20 0.12 12.67 6.04
CA GLY A 20 1.32 13.40 6.46
C GLY A 20 2.43 12.54 7.04
N GLU A 21 2.15 11.31 7.42
CA GLU A 21 3.18 10.39 7.89
C GLU A 21 4.11 9.97 6.73
N ILE A 22 5.34 9.61 7.08
CA ILE A 22 6.30 9.06 6.12
C ILE A 22 6.35 7.56 6.32
N VAL A 23 6.15 6.80 5.26
CA VAL A 23 6.35 5.35 5.28
C VAL A 23 7.68 5.01 4.64
N ILE A 24 8.33 3.98 5.16
CA ILE A 24 9.57 3.46 4.61
C ILE A 24 9.21 2.25 3.77
N VAL A 25 9.58 2.28 2.50
CA VAL A 25 9.21 1.27 1.51
C VAL A 25 10.43 0.49 1.08
N ASP A 26 10.34 -0.83 1.16
CA ASP A 26 11.39 -1.74 0.68
C ASP A 26 10.90 -2.40 -0.62
N PRO A 27 11.48 -2.05 -1.78
CA PRO A 27 11.04 -2.61 -3.06
C PRO A 27 11.43 -4.07 -3.27
N ASP A 28 12.32 -4.60 -2.44
CA ASP A 28 12.83 -5.96 -2.59
C ASP A 28 12.17 -6.97 -1.65
N ARG A 29 11.29 -6.50 -0.77
CA ARG A 29 10.62 -7.38 0.20
C ARG A 29 9.39 -8.03 -0.43
N ALA A 30 9.18 -9.31 -0.12
CA ALA A 30 8.00 -10.02 -0.57
C ALA A 30 6.73 -9.50 0.12
N PRO A 31 5.64 -9.28 -0.62
CA PRO A 31 4.41 -8.74 -0.05
C PRO A 31 3.57 -9.84 0.63
N ASP A 32 3.66 -9.94 1.94
CA ASP A 32 2.87 -10.87 2.73
C ASP A 32 1.49 -10.29 3.07
N SER A 33 0.51 -11.16 3.27
CA SER A 33 -0.85 -10.77 3.62
C SER A 33 -0.88 -9.91 4.89
N GLY A 34 -1.64 -8.83 4.84
CA GLY A 34 -1.77 -7.88 5.95
C GLY A 34 -0.75 -6.75 5.94
N LYS A 35 0.22 -6.78 5.04
CA LYS A 35 1.19 -5.69 4.91
C LYS A 35 0.64 -4.55 4.05
N PHE A 36 1.13 -3.34 4.29
CA PHE A 36 0.88 -2.23 3.39
C PHE A 36 1.89 -2.26 2.25
N VAL A 37 1.41 -2.02 1.04
CA VAL A 37 2.22 -2.05 -0.17
C VAL A 37 1.99 -0.79 -0.99
N VAL A 38 3.00 -0.44 -1.78
CA VAL A 38 2.88 0.57 -2.83
C VAL A 38 2.59 -0.17 -4.12
N ALA A 39 1.47 0.13 -4.74
CA ALA A 39 1.04 -0.53 -5.96
C ALA A 39 0.84 0.50 -7.07
N LYS A 40 1.17 0.11 -8.29
CA LYS A 40 1.06 0.96 -9.48
C LYS A 40 0.09 0.34 -10.46
N ARG A 41 -0.90 1.12 -10.87
CA ARG A 41 -1.84 0.70 -11.92
C ARG A 41 -1.25 1.01 -13.29
N HIS A 42 -1.21 0.00 -14.16
CA HIS A 42 -0.54 0.14 -15.46
C HIS A 42 -1.28 1.09 -16.41
N SER A 43 -2.61 1.11 -16.35
CA SER A 43 -3.41 1.88 -17.31
C SER A 43 -3.13 3.38 -17.29
N ASP A 44 -2.81 3.94 -16.11
CA ASP A 44 -2.56 5.37 -15.96
C ASP A 44 -1.32 5.68 -15.13
N ALA A 45 -0.54 4.64 -14.78
CA ALA A 45 0.66 4.74 -13.94
C ALA A 45 0.39 5.35 -12.55
N LYS A 46 -0.87 5.34 -12.09
CA LYS A 46 -1.23 5.86 -10.78
C LYS A 46 -0.70 4.96 -9.67
N VAL A 47 -0.06 5.57 -8.67
CA VAL A 47 0.51 4.89 -7.52
C VAL A 47 -0.43 5.05 -6.33
N THR A 48 -0.66 3.97 -5.60
CA THR A 48 -1.50 3.97 -4.41
C THR A 48 -0.84 3.17 -3.29
N LEU A 49 -1.18 3.52 -2.05
CA LEU A 49 -0.75 2.81 -0.85
C LEU A 49 -1.97 2.10 -0.27
N LYS A 50 -1.92 0.78 -0.19
CA LYS A 50 -3.04 -0.05 0.28
C LYS A 50 -2.51 -1.25 1.03
N MET A 51 -3.40 -1.93 1.76
CA MET A 51 -3.08 -3.20 2.39
C MET A 51 -3.26 -4.33 1.38
N ILE A 52 -2.29 -5.23 1.29
CA ILE A 52 -2.43 -6.44 0.49
C ILE A 52 -3.04 -7.55 1.34
N GLN A 53 -3.94 -8.31 0.75
CA GLN A 53 -4.57 -9.46 1.39
C GLN A 53 -4.70 -10.58 0.36
N TYR A 54 -4.35 -11.79 0.76
CA TYR A 54 -4.49 -12.97 -0.11
C TYR A 54 -5.73 -13.75 0.32
N ASN A 55 -6.59 -14.06 -0.65
CA ASN A 55 -7.75 -14.93 -0.46
C ASN A 55 -7.59 -16.11 -1.41
N GLU A 56 -7.45 -17.31 -0.84
CA GLU A 56 -7.23 -18.53 -1.62
C GLU A 56 -6.06 -18.40 -2.59
N GLY A 57 -4.98 -17.76 -2.12
CA GLY A 57 -3.77 -17.54 -2.92
C GLY A 57 -3.83 -16.37 -3.88
N GLU A 58 -4.97 -15.71 -4.02
CA GLU A 58 -5.10 -14.56 -4.92
C GLU A 58 -4.94 -13.24 -4.16
N PRO A 59 -4.14 -12.30 -4.69
CA PRO A 59 -3.89 -11.02 -4.02
C PRO A 59 -4.99 -9.99 -4.30
N PHE A 60 -5.34 -9.26 -3.26
CA PHE A 60 -6.27 -8.14 -3.31
C PHE A 60 -5.68 -6.94 -2.59
N LEU A 61 -6.03 -5.75 -3.04
CA LEU A 61 -5.69 -4.49 -2.36
C LEU A 61 -6.93 -3.95 -1.68
N LYS A 62 -6.79 -3.54 -0.42
CA LYS A 62 -7.87 -2.89 0.30
C LYS A 62 -7.36 -1.71 1.10
N PRO A 63 -8.20 -0.68 1.35
CA PRO A 63 -7.83 0.40 2.25
C PRO A 63 -7.59 -0.14 3.65
N GLY A 64 -6.61 0.43 4.35
CA GLY A 64 -6.39 0.11 5.76
C GLY A 64 -7.45 0.69 6.68
N ASN A 65 -8.17 1.71 6.22
CA ASN A 65 -9.27 2.33 6.94
C ASN A 65 -10.55 1.52 6.71
N PRO A 66 -11.11 0.88 7.76
CA PRO A 66 -12.30 0.04 7.60
C PRO A 66 -13.55 0.79 7.16
N ASP A 67 -13.58 2.11 7.36
CA ASP A 67 -14.71 2.96 7.00
C ASP A 67 -14.57 3.61 5.63
N TRP A 68 -13.47 3.34 4.93
CA TRP A 68 -13.21 3.93 3.62
C TRP A 68 -14.11 3.27 2.56
N PRO A 69 -14.82 4.08 1.73
CA PRO A 69 -15.85 3.55 0.85
C PRO A 69 -15.35 2.89 -0.43
N GLU A 70 -14.05 2.92 -0.71
CA GLU A 70 -13.52 2.32 -1.93
C GLU A 70 -13.62 0.79 -1.91
N PRO A 71 -13.89 0.17 -3.08
CA PRO A 71 -13.98 -1.29 -3.14
C PRO A 71 -12.61 -1.95 -2.98
N ILE A 72 -12.65 -3.24 -2.60
CA ILE A 72 -11.47 -4.10 -2.62
C ILE A 72 -11.13 -4.36 -4.09
N ILE A 73 -9.84 -4.23 -4.43
CA ILE A 73 -9.36 -4.37 -5.79
C ILE A 73 -8.58 -5.67 -5.93
N LYS A 74 -9.00 -6.53 -6.88
CA LYS A 74 -8.23 -7.72 -7.21
C LYS A 74 -7.00 -7.31 -8.01
N ILE A 75 -5.83 -7.80 -7.59
CA ILE A 75 -4.59 -7.57 -8.34
C ILE A 75 -4.53 -8.58 -9.48
N ASP A 76 -4.60 -8.07 -10.69
CA ASP A 76 -4.42 -8.86 -11.91
C ASP A 76 -3.22 -8.32 -12.69
N GLY A 77 -3.12 -8.64 -13.96
CA GLY A 77 -2.05 -8.14 -14.83
C GLY A 77 -2.01 -6.64 -15.03
N GLY A 78 -3.02 -5.89 -14.55
CA GLY A 78 -3.08 -4.43 -14.63
C GLY A 78 -2.37 -3.70 -13.50
N TRP A 79 -1.73 -4.43 -12.55
CA TRP A 79 -1.08 -3.85 -11.37
C TRP A 79 0.31 -4.41 -11.17
N SER A 80 1.19 -3.60 -10.61
CA SER A 80 2.50 -4.04 -10.11
C SER A 80 2.64 -3.63 -8.65
N ILE A 81 3.21 -4.52 -7.83
CA ILE A 81 3.61 -4.19 -6.47
C ILE A 81 5.01 -3.61 -6.52
N CYS A 82 5.15 -2.36 -6.11
CA CYS A 82 6.42 -1.63 -6.21
C CYS A 82 7.25 -1.71 -4.94
N GLY A 83 6.65 -2.08 -3.82
CA GLY A 83 7.39 -2.24 -2.58
C GLY A 83 6.46 -2.48 -1.40
N VAL A 84 7.05 -2.84 -0.28
CA VAL A 84 6.35 -3.16 0.97
C VAL A 84 6.76 -2.17 2.05
N VAL A 85 5.79 -1.66 2.80
CA VAL A 85 6.05 -0.76 3.92
C VAL A 85 6.68 -1.56 5.06
N ILE A 86 7.86 -1.14 5.51
CA ILE A 86 8.59 -1.79 6.60
C ILE A 86 8.66 -0.93 7.86
N GLY A 87 8.18 0.30 7.81
CA GLY A 87 8.15 1.19 8.96
C GLY A 87 7.50 2.51 8.60
N LYS A 88 7.26 3.32 9.60
CA LYS A 88 6.72 4.67 9.40
C LYS A 88 7.18 5.60 10.51
N TYR A 89 7.14 6.91 10.25
CA TYR A 89 7.31 7.90 11.28
C TYR A 89 6.45 9.13 10.98
N ASP A 90 6.16 9.88 12.03
CA ASP A 90 5.37 11.10 11.94
C ASP A 90 6.34 12.30 12.00
N PRO A 91 6.55 13.02 10.89
CA PRO A 91 7.43 14.19 10.91
C PRO A 91 6.78 15.30 11.71
N MET A 92 7.50 15.83 12.66
CA MET A 92 7.04 16.90 13.53
C MET A 92 6.94 18.23 12.77
#